data_6b99317fb1d21397cab35c62b5197043
#
_entry.id   6b99317fb1d21397cab35c62b5197043
#
_cell.length_a   1.000
_cell.length_b   1.000
_cell.length_c   1.000
_cell.angle_alpha   90.00
_cell.angle_beta   90.00
_cell.angle_gamma   90.00
#
_symmetry.space_group_name_H-M   'P 1'
#
loop_
_entity.id
_entity.type
_entity.pdbx_description
1 polymer ?
#
loop_
_entity_poly.entity_id
_entity_poly.type
_entity_poly.pdbx_seq_one_letter_code
_entity_poly.pdbx_strand_id
1 'polypeptide(L)'
;MGKRRDSDSPIAIGDARRAQIVQATREICLEKGFSKITISDIAERVGMTRSLFYHYFQNKDQVADAVLDAVIDEVISQLREWNANREPGNISKALDDMVRLTKSLIADEGPFSQRMITSGNAGLYLRFIDRTADSIAEYLCGSTVREFKKLHGMPIVNEHETFYTLIVGLISLIRLHPDIEDSVIRQIVAQTLHLNEYL
;
A
#
# COMPACT_ATOMS: atom_id res chain seq x y z
N MET A 1 27.14 33.17 -10.15
CA MET A 1 26.40 32.99 -8.90
C MET A 1 25.67 31.63 -8.97
N GLY A 2 26.27 30.60 -8.36
CA GLY A 2 25.72 29.23 -8.41
C GLY A 2 24.53 29.09 -7.45
N LYS A 3 23.39 28.62 -7.96
CA LYS A 3 22.26 28.16 -7.14
C LYS A 3 22.73 26.95 -6.31
N ARG A 4 22.83 27.08 -4.99
CA ARG A 4 22.93 25.93 -4.07
C ARG A 4 21.70 25.07 -4.31
N ARG A 5 21.91 23.77 -4.57
CA ARG A 5 20.82 22.79 -4.72
C ARG A 5 20.18 22.58 -3.34
N ASP A 6 18.85 22.62 -3.27
CA ASP A 6 18.04 22.37 -2.05
C ASP A 6 18.26 20.97 -1.42
N SER A 7 19.02 20.09 -2.08
CA SER A 7 19.38 18.74 -1.61
C SER A 7 20.38 18.72 -0.45
N ASP A 8 21.01 19.83 -0.09
CA ASP A 8 22.04 19.90 0.95
C ASP A 8 21.55 20.53 2.26
N SER A 9 20.25 20.69 2.44
CA SER A 9 19.71 21.14 3.73
C SER A 9 19.83 20.03 4.79
N PRO A 10 20.11 20.35 6.07
CA PRO A 10 20.16 19.35 7.16
C PRO A 10 18.88 18.51 7.26
N ILE A 11 17.73 19.07 6.91
CA ILE A 11 16.43 18.39 6.89
C ILE A 11 16.42 17.35 5.77
N ALA A 12 16.81 17.71 4.54
CA ALA A 12 16.86 16.78 3.41
C ALA A 12 17.84 15.61 3.65
N ILE A 13 18.96 15.85 4.32
CA ILE A 13 19.93 14.81 4.72
C ILE A 13 19.32 13.88 5.77
N GLY A 14 18.60 14.42 6.75
CA GLY A 14 17.90 13.66 7.78
C GLY A 14 16.82 12.74 7.19
N ASP A 15 16.01 13.27 6.27
CA ASP A 15 14.95 12.52 5.57
C ASP A 15 15.52 11.42 4.67
N ALA A 16 16.60 11.70 3.94
CA ALA A 16 17.29 10.70 3.12
C ALA A 16 17.86 9.56 3.99
N ARG A 17 18.41 9.88 5.14
CA ARG A 17 18.94 8.87 6.06
C ARG A 17 17.84 8.03 6.70
N ARG A 18 16.72 8.66 7.05
CA ARG A 18 15.53 7.96 7.55
C ARG A 18 15.00 6.97 6.50
N ALA A 19 14.92 7.38 5.23
CA ALA A 19 14.51 6.53 4.13
C ALA A 19 15.47 5.34 3.92
N GLN A 20 16.80 5.53 4.04
CA GLN A 20 17.77 4.44 3.98
C GLN A 20 17.57 3.40 5.09
N ILE A 21 17.24 3.83 6.32
CA ILE A 21 16.94 2.92 7.43
C ILE A 21 15.68 2.11 7.13
N VAL A 22 14.63 2.73 6.62
CA VAL A 22 13.36 2.07 6.25
C VAL A 22 13.61 1.03 5.15
N GLN A 23 14.32 1.39 4.09
CA GLN A 23 14.63 0.50 2.99
C GLN A 23 15.47 -0.71 3.44
N ALA A 24 16.54 -0.48 4.21
CA ALA A 24 17.35 -1.55 4.77
C ALA A 24 16.54 -2.50 5.66
N THR A 25 15.61 -1.95 6.46
CA THR A 25 14.72 -2.75 7.31
C THR A 25 13.78 -3.61 6.48
N ARG A 26 13.21 -3.08 5.40
CA ARG A 26 12.37 -3.84 4.44
C ARG A 26 13.14 -5.00 3.82
N GLU A 27 14.36 -4.76 3.35
CA GLU A 27 15.24 -5.79 2.76
C GLU A 27 15.56 -6.90 3.77
N ILE A 28 15.98 -6.56 5.00
CA ILE A 28 16.24 -7.54 6.05
C ILE A 28 14.96 -8.30 6.43
N CYS A 29 13.80 -7.65 6.39
CA CYS A 29 12.51 -8.31 6.61
C CYS A 29 12.26 -9.41 5.57
N LEU A 30 12.54 -9.16 4.30
CA LEU A 30 12.44 -10.15 3.24
C LEU A 30 13.42 -11.31 3.42
N GLU A 31 14.64 -11.04 3.89
CA GLU A 31 15.68 -12.05 4.11
C GLU A 31 15.32 -13.02 5.25
N LYS A 32 14.99 -12.49 6.43
CA LYS A 32 14.88 -13.31 7.66
C LYS A 32 13.59 -13.13 8.47
N GLY A 33 12.70 -12.28 8.02
CA GLY A 33 11.44 -11.96 8.71
C GLY A 33 11.61 -10.96 9.83
N PHE A 34 10.58 -10.14 10.05
CA PHE A 34 10.63 -9.00 10.99
C PHE A 34 10.88 -9.41 12.45
N SER A 35 10.37 -10.56 12.90
CA SER A 35 10.58 -11.05 14.27
C SER A 35 12.07 -11.22 14.61
N LYS A 36 12.89 -11.62 13.63
CA LYS A 36 14.32 -11.90 13.78
C LYS A 36 15.22 -10.69 13.56
N ILE A 37 14.67 -9.55 13.14
CA ILE A 37 15.45 -8.33 12.93
C ILE A 37 15.85 -7.72 14.28
N THR A 38 17.09 -7.31 14.41
CA THR A 38 17.57 -6.49 15.53
C THR A 38 17.97 -5.09 15.06
N ILE A 39 17.98 -4.12 15.96
CA ILE A 39 18.48 -2.77 15.66
C ILE A 39 19.96 -2.80 15.22
N SER A 40 20.73 -3.77 15.71
CA SER A 40 22.12 -3.96 15.28
C SER A 40 22.21 -4.37 13.81
N ASP A 41 21.35 -5.27 13.35
CA ASP A 41 21.31 -5.66 11.93
C ASP A 41 21.01 -4.47 11.01
N ILE A 42 20.06 -3.64 11.42
CA ILE A 42 19.69 -2.45 10.65
C ILE A 42 20.83 -1.43 10.63
N ALA A 43 21.42 -1.15 11.80
CA ALA A 43 22.51 -0.20 11.93
C ALA A 43 23.74 -0.62 11.12
N GLU A 44 24.10 -1.91 11.16
CA GLU A 44 25.18 -2.50 10.35
C GLU A 44 24.90 -2.37 8.86
N ARG A 45 23.69 -2.73 8.40
CA ARG A 45 23.29 -2.65 6.98
C ARG A 45 23.39 -1.24 6.41
N VAL A 46 23.06 -0.21 7.22
CA VAL A 46 23.09 1.21 6.81
C VAL A 46 24.47 1.84 7.06
N GLY A 47 25.39 1.16 7.74
CA GLY A 47 26.70 1.69 8.10
C GLY A 47 26.60 2.82 9.15
N MET A 48 25.84 2.60 10.22
CA MET A 48 25.66 3.56 11.32
C MET A 48 25.82 2.91 12.69
N THR A 49 25.98 3.73 13.72
CA THR A 49 25.95 3.24 15.11
C THR A 49 24.51 3.03 15.59
N ARG A 50 24.30 2.14 16.57
CA ARG A 50 22.99 1.98 17.24
C ARG A 50 22.50 3.29 17.88
N SER A 51 23.42 4.09 18.43
CA SER A 51 23.07 5.40 19.00
C SER A 51 22.48 6.33 17.94
N LEU A 52 23.05 6.34 16.73
CA LEU A 52 22.53 7.14 15.60
C LEU A 52 21.19 6.61 15.11
N PHE A 53 20.95 5.28 15.12
CA PHE A 53 19.63 4.72 14.82
C PHE A 53 18.54 5.28 15.75
N TYR A 54 18.81 5.33 17.06
CA TYR A 54 17.86 5.85 18.05
C TYR A 54 17.56 7.34 17.91
N HIS A 55 18.37 8.07 17.15
CA HIS A 55 18.07 9.45 16.79
C HIS A 55 16.91 9.55 15.75
N TYR A 56 16.73 8.51 14.90
CA TYR A 56 15.69 8.46 13.87
C TYR A 56 14.45 7.67 14.30
N PHE A 57 14.63 6.60 15.06
CA PHE A 57 13.55 5.71 15.50
C PHE A 57 13.75 5.28 16.94
N GLN A 58 12.74 5.48 17.76
CA GLN A 58 12.81 5.18 19.20
C GLN A 58 12.91 3.67 19.48
N ASN A 59 12.34 2.84 18.63
CA ASN A 59 12.31 1.40 18.79
C ASN A 59 12.09 0.68 17.44
N LYS A 60 12.09 -0.65 17.49
CA LYS A 60 11.89 -1.51 16.33
C LYS A 60 10.48 -1.37 15.73
N ASP A 61 9.45 -1.14 16.55
CA ASP A 61 8.07 -1.03 16.08
C ASP A 61 7.87 0.26 15.26
N GLN A 62 8.49 1.37 15.67
CA GLN A 62 8.46 2.61 14.89
C GLN A 62 9.05 2.45 13.47
N VAL A 63 10.17 1.73 13.32
CA VAL A 63 10.72 1.49 11.98
C VAL A 63 9.87 0.49 11.21
N ALA A 64 9.22 -0.47 11.89
CA ALA A 64 8.26 -1.35 11.25
C ALA A 64 7.09 -0.56 10.66
N ASP A 65 6.48 0.33 11.45
CA ASP A 65 5.39 1.19 10.98
C ASP A 65 5.82 2.06 9.79
N ALA A 66 7.04 2.59 9.82
CA ALA A 66 7.58 3.36 8.70
C ALA A 66 7.83 2.51 7.43
N VAL A 67 8.15 1.22 7.58
CA VAL A 67 8.21 0.28 6.44
C VAL A 67 6.83 0.04 5.87
N LEU A 68 5.81 -0.16 6.74
CA LEU A 68 4.43 -0.30 6.27
C LEU A 68 3.95 0.94 5.53
N ASP A 69 4.24 2.14 6.07
CA ASP A 69 3.91 3.41 5.41
C ASP A 69 4.52 3.50 4.00
N ALA A 70 5.80 3.17 3.85
CA ALA A 70 6.48 3.21 2.56
C ALA A 70 5.85 2.25 1.54
N VAL A 71 5.46 1.03 1.96
CA VAL A 71 4.78 0.06 1.08
C VAL A 71 3.38 0.56 0.70
N ILE A 72 2.64 1.13 1.64
CA ILE A 72 1.30 1.71 1.37
C ILE A 72 1.42 2.89 0.40
N ASP A 73 2.42 3.76 0.57
CA ASP A 73 2.67 4.89 -0.33
C ASP A 73 2.96 4.42 -1.77
N GLU A 74 3.69 3.31 -1.95
CA GLU A 74 3.91 2.68 -3.26
C GLU A 74 2.59 2.22 -3.89
N VAL A 75 1.72 1.55 -3.12
CA VAL A 75 0.39 1.13 -3.56
C VAL A 75 -0.47 2.33 -3.97
N ILE A 76 -0.52 3.36 -3.13
CA ILE A 76 -1.28 4.58 -3.43
C ILE A 76 -0.73 5.31 -4.65
N SER A 77 0.60 5.30 -4.86
CA SER A 77 1.22 5.87 -6.06
C SER A 77 0.75 5.18 -7.34
N GLN A 78 0.67 3.85 -7.35
CA GLN A 78 0.16 3.08 -8.48
C GLN A 78 -1.34 3.32 -8.74
N LEU A 79 -2.13 3.49 -7.69
CA LEU A 79 -3.54 3.89 -7.81
C LEU A 79 -3.70 5.30 -8.38
N ARG A 80 -2.83 6.24 -8.00
CA ARG A 80 -2.82 7.60 -8.58
C ARG A 80 -2.48 7.57 -10.06
N GLU A 81 -1.50 6.78 -10.45
CA GLU A 81 -1.13 6.59 -11.85
C GLU A 81 -2.27 5.96 -12.66
N TRP A 82 -2.90 4.90 -12.16
CA TRP A 82 -4.09 4.33 -12.78
C TRP A 82 -5.20 5.37 -12.93
N ASN A 83 -5.52 6.12 -11.89
CA ASN A 83 -6.60 7.12 -11.92
C ASN A 83 -6.31 8.27 -12.89
N ALA A 84 -5.04 8.68 -13.02
CA ALA A 84 -4.62 9.72 -13.96
C ALA A 84 -4.69 9.27 -15.43
N ASN A 85 -4.48 7.97 -15.69
CA ASN A 85 -4.42 7.40 -17.03
C ASN A 85 -5.73 6.76 -17.49
N ARG A 86 -6.75 6.64 -16.62
CA ARG A 86 -8.04 6.07 -17.01
C ARG A 86 -8.78 6.97 -17.97
N GLU A 87 -9.53 6.36 -18.87
CA GLU A 87 -10.41 7.03 -19.82
C GLU A 87 -11.68 7.53 -19.09
N PRO A 88 -11.94 8.84 -19.01
CA PRO A 88 -13.13 9.37 -18.36
C PRO A 88 -14.42 8.81 -19.00
N GLY A 89 -15.35 8.33 -18.15
CA GLY A 89 -16.64 7.79 -18.60
C GLY A 89 -16.60 6.32 -19.06
N ASN A 90 -15.43 5.73 -19.30
CA ASN A 90 -15.31 4.31 -19.64
C ASN A 90 -15.18 3.44 -18.37
N ILE A 91 -16.32 3.23 -17.71
CA ILE A 91 -16.39 2.49 -16.44
C ILE A 91 -15.97 1.03 -16.61
N SER A 92 -16.39 0.40 -17.71
CA SER A 92 -16.06 -1.00 -18.01
C SER A 92 -14.54 -1.19 -18.07
N LYS A 93 -13.85 -0.37 -18.88
CA LYS A 93 -12.38 -0.43 -18.98
C LYS A 93 -11.69 -0.08 -17.68
N ALA A 94 -12.17 0.94 -16.94
CA ALA A 94 -11.61 1.32 -15.66
C ALA A 94 -11.69 0.18 -14.64
N LEU A 95 -12.78 -0.58 -14.64
CA LEU A 95 -12.95 -1.74 -13.76
C LEU A 95 -12.01 -2.89 -14.16
N ASP A 96 -11.86 -3.18 -15.44
CA ASP A 96 -10.92 -4.22 -15.92
C ASP A 96 -9.47 -3.87 -15.58
N ASP A 97 -9.07 -2.60 -15.75
CA ASP A 97 -7.74 -2.13 -15.40
C ASP A 97 -7.50 -2.19 -13.87
N MET A 98 -8.53 -1.87 -13.07
CA MET A 98 -8.47 -1.95 -11.61
C MET A 98 -8.32 -3.40 -11.12
N VAL A 99 -9.04 -4.35 -11.72
CA VAL A 99 -8.91 -5.78 -11.38
C VAL A 99 -7.47 -6.26 -11.63
N ARG A 100 -6.90 -5.93 -12.80
CA ARG A 100 -5.50 -6.27 -13.12
C ARG A 100 -4.52 -5.62 -12.15
N LEU A 101 -4.69 -4.34 -11.85
CA LEU A 101 -3.85 -3.64 -10.89
C LEU A 101 -3.93 -4.28 -9.50
N THR A 102 -5.13 -4.61 -9.03
CA THR A 102 -5.32 -5.24 -7.71
C THR A 102 -4.59 -6.59 -7.63
N LYS A 103 -4.71 -7.42 -8.67
CA LYS A 103 -4.00 -8.71 -8.71
C LYS A 103 -2.48 -8.54 -8.75
N SER A 104 -1.94 -7.59 -9.54
CA SER A 104 -0.50 -7.34 -9.60
C SER A 104 0.03 -6.83 -8.26
N LEU A 105 -0.65 -5.87 -7.63
CA LEU A 105 -0.27 -5.37 -6.30
C LEU A 105 -0.20 -6.47 -5.24
N ILE A 106 -1.20 -7.37 -5.24
CA ILE A 106 -1.23 -8.49 -4.29
C ILE A 106 -0.12 -9.50 -4.60
N ALA A 107 0.20 -9.74 -5.87
CA ALA A 107 1.28 -10.63 -6.28
C ALA A 107 2.66 -10.04 -5.95
N ASP A 108 2.88 -8.76 -6.26
CA ASP A 108 4.16 -8.07 -6.05
C ASP A 108 4.49 -7.92 -4.55
N GLU A 109 3.48 -7.64 -3.71
CA GLU A 109 3.64 -7.55 -2.26
C GLU A 109 3.55 -8.92 -1.55
N GLY A 110 3.23 -9.98 -2.28
CA GLY A 110 3.11 -11.35 -1.76
C GLY A 110 4.31 -11.79 -0.92
N PRO A 111 5.57 -11.64 -1.38
CA PRO A 111 6.76 -12.02 -0.62
C PRO A 111 6.90 -11.29 0.71
N PHE A 112 6.64 -9.97 0.76
CA PHE A 112 6.70 -9.17 1.98
C PHE A 112 5.60 -9.57 2.98
N SER A 113 4.37 -9.66 2.52
CA SER A 113 3.22 -10.10 3.31
C SER A 113 3.39 -11.51 3.84
N GLN A 114 3.86 -12.44 3.00
CA GLN A 114 4.10 -13.83 3.37
C GLN A 114 5.20 -13.96 4.42
N ARG A 115 6.25 -13.14 4.34
CA ARG A 115 7.28 -13.07 5.38
C ARG A 115 6.75 -12.59 6.71
N MET A 116 5.85 -11.64 6.75
CA MET A 116 5.20 -11.22 8.00
C MET A 116 4.43 -12.38 8.67
N ILE A 117 3.66 -13.14 7.88
CA ILE A 117 2.88 -14.28 8.39
C ILE A 117 3.82 -15.40 8.88
N THR A 118 4.75 -15.84 8.03
CA THR A 118 5.61 -17.02 8.31
C THR A 118 6.66 -16.76 9.38
N SER A 119 7.02 -15.51 9.63
CA SER A 119 7.94 -15.15 10.71
C SER A 119 7.29 -14.99 12.08
N GLY A 120 6.01 -15.36 12.22
CA GLY A 120 5.28 -15.29 13.50
C GLY A 120 4.85 -13.86 13.87
N ASN A 121 4.76 -12.94 12.91
CA ASN A 121 4.36 -11.55 13.15
C ASN A 121 2.96 -11.24 12.59
N ALA A 122 1.98 -12.08 12.96
CA ALA A 122 0.59 -11.94 12.52
C ALA A 122 0.01 -10.54 12.85
N GLY A 123 0.37 -9.97 14.00
CA GLY A 123 -0.08 -8.63 14.38
C GLY A 123 0.41 -7.53 13.42
N LEU A 124 1.65 -7.62 12.92
CA LEU A 124 2.16 -6.68 11.92
C LEU A 124 1.44 -6.85 10.58
N TYR A 125 1.19 -8.11 10.19
CA TYR A 125 0.42 -8.42 8.99
C TYR A 125 -1.01 -7.86 9.05
N LEU A 126 -1.71 -8.03 10.16
CA LEU A 126 -3.06 -7.49 10.34
C LEU A 126 -3.06 -5.97 10.26
N ARG A 127 -2.11 -5.29 10.92
CA ARG A 127 -1.96 -3.83 10.81
C ARG A 127 -1.66 -3.39 9.37
N PHE A 128 -0.86 -4.16 8.63
CA PHE A 128 -0.57 -3.87 7.23
C PHE A 128 -1.84 -3.91 6.38
N ILE A 129 -2.64 -4.99 6.47
CA ILE A 129 -3.89 -5.13 5.71
C ILE A 129 -4.89 -4.04 6.07
N ASP A 130 -5.09 -3.79 7.37
CA ASP A 130 -5.99 -2.77 7.88
C ASP A 130 -5.63 -1.38 7.34
N ARG A 131 -4.38 -0.94 7.51
CA ARG A 131 -3.91 0.36 7.05
C ARG A 131 -3.91 0.49 5.53
N THR A 132 -3.58 -0.58 4.80
CA THR A 132 -3.63 -0.59 3.34
C THR A 132 -5.06 -0.41 2.85
N ALA A 133 -6.01 -1.15 3.41
CA ALA A 133 -7.42 -1.07 3.03
C ALA A 133 -8.00 0.32 3.35
N ASP A 134 -7.70 0.86 4.52
CA ASP A 134 -8.12 2.20 4.94
C ASP A 134 -7.58 3.30 4.01
N SER A 135 -6.27 3.28 3.72
CA SER A 135 -5.63 4.25 2.82
C SER A 135 -6.16 4.18 1.38
N ILE A 136 -6.42 2.97 0.86
CA ILE A 136 -7.01 2.81 -0.46
C ILE A 136 -8.46 3.32 -0.48
N ALA A 137 -9.26 2.99 0.54
CA ALA A 137 -10.65 3.46 0.66
C ALA A 137 -10.70 4.98 0.73
N GLU A 138 -9.86 5.61 1.57
CA GLU A 138 -9.75 7.07 1.67
C GLU A 138 -9.37 7.69 0.31
N TYR A 139 -8.36 7.16 -0.36
CA TYR A 139 -7.94 7.66 -1.67
C TYR A 139 -9.05 7.54 -2.73
N LEU A 140 -9.71 6.39 -2.84
CA LEU A 140 -10.77 6.17 -3.83
C LEU A 140 -11.99 7.07 -3.56
N CYS A 141 -12.44 7.18 -2.31
CA CYS A 141 -13.54 8.09 -1.94
C CYS A 141 -13.19 9.56 -2.21
N GLY A 142 -11.97 9.97 -1.92
CA GLY A 142 -11.49 11.33 -2.13
C GLY A 142 -11.24 11.71 -3.61
N SER A 143 -11.11 10.73 -4.51
CA SER A 143 -10.76 10.93 -5.93
C SER A 143 -11.81 10.34 -6.86
N THR A 144 -11.68 9.07 -7.19
CA THR A 144 -12.46 8.35 -8.22
C THR A 144 -13.96 8.40 -7.95
N VAL A 145 -14.38 8.11 -6.71
CA VAL A 145 -15.80 8.13 -6.31
C VAL A 145 -16.37 9.54 -6.38
N ARG A 146 -15.62 10.52 -5.91
CA ARG A 146 -16.03 11.93 -5.97
C ARG A 146 -16.23 12.42 -7.41
N GLU A 147 -15.41 11.97 -8.36
CA GLU A 147 -15.58 12.28 -9.79
C GLU A 147 -16.79 11.55 -10.37
N PHE A 148 -16.95 10.27 -10.06
CA PHE A 148 -18.12 9.49 -10.48
C PHE A 148 -19.43 10.13 -10.02
N LYS A 149 -19.50 10.58 -8.77
CA LYS A 149 -20.67 11.26 -8.21
C LYS A 149 -21.09 12.54 -8.90
N LYS A 150 -20.16 13.24 -9.56
CA LYS A 150 -20.48 14.44 -10.33
C LYS A 150 -21.25 14.13 -11.61
N LEU A 151 -21.06 12.94 -12.17
CA LEU A 151 -21.65 12.49 -13.43
C LEU A 151 -22.85 11.57 -13.21
N HIS A 152 -22.86 10.82 -12.12
CA HIS A 152 -23.82 9.76 -11.83
C HIS A 152 -24.21 9.81 -10.36
N GLY A 153 -25.42 9.34 -10.03
CA GLY A 153 -25.80 9.12 -8.64
C GLY A 153 -24.91 8.05 -7.99
N MET A 154 -24.60 8.18 -6.70
CA MET A 154 -23.90 7.12 -5.96
C MET A 154 -24.90 6.46 -5.00
N PRO A 155 -25.36 5.23 -5.30
CA PRO A 155 -26.38 4.57 -4.48
C PRO A 155 -25.83 3.98 -3.18
N ILE A 156 -24.49 4.08 -2.95
CA ILE A 156 -23.83 3.47 -1.79
C ILE A 156 -23.82 4.44 -0.64
N VAL A 157 -24.38 4.00 0.47
CA VAL A 157 -24.29 4.67 1.78
C VAL A 157 -23.07 4.09 2.50
N ASN A 158 -22.34 4.87 3.31
CA ASN A 158 -21.12 4.46 3.99
C ASN A 158 -20.03 4.01 3.00
N GLU A 159 -19.68 4.90 2.08
CA GLU A 159 -18.77 4.62 0.98
C GLU A 159 -17.41 4.11 1.48
N HIS A 160 -16.80 4.78 2.44
CA HIS A 160 -15.51 4.40 2.98
C HIS A 160 -15.52 2.98 3.55
N GLU A 161 -16.50 2.65 4.38
CA GLU A 161 -16.65 1.33 4.99
C GLU A 161 -16.95 0.24 3.97
N THR A 162 -17.69 0.58 2.90
CA THR A 162 -17.95 -0.34 1.79
C THR A 162 -16.67 -0.64 1.02
N PHE A 163 -15.89 0.38 0.65
CA PHE A 163 -14.60 0.19 0.00
C PHE A 163 -13.61 -0.55 0.89
N TYR A 164 -13.50 -0.18 2.16
CA TYR A 164 -12.64 -0.87 3.13
C TYR A 164 -12.97 -2.37 3.18
N THR A 165 -14.24 -2.72 3.38
CA THR A 165 -14.70 -4.11 3.45
C THR A 165 -14.43 -4.87 2.16
N LEU A 166 -14.71 -4.24 1.00
CA LEU A 166 -14.45 -4.83 -0.31
C LEU A 166 -12.95 -5.09 -0.52
N ILE A 167 -12.09 -4.14 -0.19
CA ILE A 167 -10.63 -4.26 -0.35
C ILE A 167 -10.07 -5.39 0.54
N VAL A 168 -10.45 -5.45 1.82
CA VAL A 168 -10.03 -6.53 2.73
C VAL A 168 -10.49 -7.89 2.19
N GLY A 169 -11.74 -7.98 1.72
CA GLY A 169 -12.29 -9.18 1.11
C GLY A 169 -11.53 -9.62 -0.15
N LEU A 170 -11.24 -8.69 -1.06
CA LEU A 170 -10.49 -8.96 -2.29
C LEU A 170 -9.05 -9.39 -2.00
N ILE A 171 -8.36 -8.74 -1.07
CA ILE A 171 -7.00 -9.15 -0.68
C ILE A 171 -7.01 -10.60 -0.17
N SER A 172 -7.97 -10.94 0.69
CA SER A 172 -8.10 -12.29 1.24
C SER A 172 -8.45 -13.31 0.16
N LEU A 173 -9.42 -12.99 -0.69
CA LEU A 173 -9.90 -13.87 -1.76
C LEU A 173 -8.81 -14.19 -2.78
N ILE A 174 -8.09 -13.19 -3.28
CA ILE A 174 -7.04 -13.35 -4.29
C ILE A 174 -5.84 -14.12 -3.71
N ARG A 175 -5.50 -13.91 -2.44
CA ARG A 175 -4.43 -14.67 -1.79
C ARG A 175 -4.76 -16.13 -1.56
N LEU A 176 -6.00 -16.43 -1.25
CA LEU A 176 -6.46 -17.82 -1.09
C LEU A 176 -6.69 -18.53 -2.43
N HIS A 177 -7.01 -17.78 -3.45
CA HIS A 177 -7.31 -18.27 -4.80
C HIS A 177 -6.55 -17.47 -5.85
N PRO A 178 -5.21 -17.68 -5.99
CA PRO A 178 -4.40 -16.89 -6.93
C PRO A 178 -4.85 -17.00 -8.39
N ASP A 179 -5.44 -18.13 -8.74
CA ASP A 179 -5.93 -18.43 -10.09
C ASP A 179 -7.38 -17.98 -10.35
N ILE A 180 -7.98 -17.23 -9.39
CA ILE A 180 -9.33 -16.69 -9.57
C ILE A 180 -9.42 -15.86 -10.84
N GLU A 181 -10.47 -16.10 -11.66
CA GLU A 181 -10.67 -15.38 -12.90
C GLU A 181 -10.96 -13.89 -12.65
N ASP A 182 -10.43 -13.03 -13.52
CA ASP A 182 -10.67 -11.57 -13.48
C ASP A 182 -12.15 -11.24 -13.59
N SER A 183 -12.90 -12.03 -14.36
CA SER A 183 -14.35 -11.92 -14.51
C SER A 183 -15.10 -12.05 -13.18
N VAL A 184 -14.67 -12.94 -12.30
CA VAL A 184 -15.29 -13.14 -10.97
C VAL A 184 -15.04 -11.93 -10.08
N ILE A 185 -13.79 -11.45 -10.02
CA ILE A 185 -13.44 -10.26 -9.22
C ILE A 185 -14.21 -9.04 -9.74
N ARG A 186 -14.22 -8.87 -11.08
CA ARG A 186 -14.97 -7.80 -11.76
C ARG A 186 -16.45 -7.81 -11.36
N GLN A 187 -17.07 -8.98 -11.38
CA GLN A 187 -18.48 -9.12 -11.02
C GLN A 187 -18.75 -8.80 -9.55
N ILE A 188 -17.87 -9.26 -8.63
CA ILE A 188 -17.99 -8.93 -7.20
C ILE A 188 -17.94 -7.42 -6.99
N VAL A 189 -16.96 -6.74 -7.60
CA VAL A 189 -16.81 -5.29 -7.51
C VAL A 189 -18.02 -4.57 -8.09
N ALA A 190 -18.45 -4.97 -9.30
CA ALA A 190 -19.58 -4.35 -10.00
C ALA A 190 -20.90 -4.49 -9.21
N GLN A 191 -21.16 -5.65 -8.62
CA GLN A 191 -22.34 -5.89 -7.80
C GLN A 191 -22.31 -5.08 -6.50
N THR A 192 -21.15 -5.10 -5.82
CA THR A 192 -21.00 -4.39 -4.53
C THR A 192 -21.12 -2.89 -4.68
N LEU A 193 -20.60 -2.34 -5.78
CA LEU A 193 -20.60 -0.90 -6.06
C LEU A 193 -21.79 -0.46 -6.94
N HIS A 194 -22.74 -1.34 -7.22
CA HIS A 194 -23.91 -1.07 -8.06
C HIS A 194 -23.55 -0.50 -9.45
N LEU A 195 -22.47 -1.01 -10.06
CA LEU A 195 -21.97 -0.53 -11.35
C LEU A 195 -22.56 -1.27 -12.56
N ASN A 196 -23.42 -2.28 -12.36
CA ASN A 196 -23.96 -3.12 -13.44
C ASN A 196 -24.72 -2.33 -14.52
N GLU A 197 -25.31 -1.19 -14.15
CA GLU A 197 -26.04 -0.33 -15.10
C GLU A 197 -25.11 0.46 -16.04
N TYR A 198 -23.80 0.48 -15.76
CA TYR A 198 -22.77 1.24 -16.49
C TYR A 198 -21.79 0.31 -17.23
N LEU A 199 -22.02 -1.00 -17.23
CA LEU A 199 -21.17 -2.03 -17.87
C LEU A 199 -21.84 -2.59 -19.17
#